data_670eab2af29c1f3f23e0b28c1cd4477c
#
_entry.id   670eab2af29c1f3f23e0b28c1cd4477c
#
_cell.length_a   1.000
_cell.length_b   1.000
_cell.length_c   1.000
_cell.angle_alpha   90.00
_cell.angle_beta   90.00
_cell.angle_gamma   90.00
#
_symmetry.space_group_name_H-M   'P 1'
#
loop_
_entity.id
_entity.type
_entity.pdbx_description
1 polymer ?
#
loop_
_entity_poly.entity_id
_entity_poly.type
_entity_poly.pdbx_seq_one_letter_code
_entity_poly.pdbx_strand_id
1 'polypeptide(L)'
;MKKFCFTVDDNVRFFKEITERDYASIFEHPYLNMYKRLHDKYGLKIQLNLFYEMPSFNLTEMTDKYAEEWRINSDWLKLSFHSKLENPYPYQYSDYDEVFTDCKNVHNEIVRFATPDALGKTTTVHCCRATEDGLRALKDNGVLGLLGLYGNEIKPRSSYQSTRDEDEAIRRGEIVYNNGIAYGGIDIILNAFSKEEILAQLEGLKSRDLSRL
;
A
#
# COMPACT_ATOMS: atom_id res chain seq x y z
N MET A 1 -4.25 -23.08 -4.38
CA MET A 1 -3.76 -22.02 -5.30
C MET A 1 -3.11 -20.94 -4.45
N LYS A 2 -1.83 -20.61 -4.72
CA LYS A 2 -1.13 -19.58 -3.95
C LYS A 2 -1.73 -18.20 -4.27
N LYS A 3 -1.91 -17.36 -3.25
CA LYS A 3 -2.43 -16.01 -3.40
C LYS A 3 -1.27 -15.01 -3.30
N PHE A 4 -1.32 -13.96 -4.08
CA PHE A 4 -0.37 -12.86 -4.04
C PHE A 4 -1.12 -11.57 -3.67
N CYS A 5 -0.56 -10.79 -2.76
CA CYS A 5 -0.96 -9.41 -2.55
C CYS A 5 -0.03 -8.53 -3.40
N PHE A 6 -0.59 -7.67 -4.23
CA PHE A 6 0.16 -6.76 -5.07
C PHE A 6 -0.14 -5.33 -4.64
N THR A 7 0.87 -4.61 -4.18
CA THR A 7 0.77 -3.21 -3.78
C THR A 7 1.70 -2.35 -4.60
N VAL A 8 1.32 -1.11 -4.82
CA VAL A 8 2.17 -0.10 -5.45
C VAL A 8 2.15 1.13 -4.58
N ASP A 9 3.34 1.55 -4.17
CA ASP A 9 3.55 2.70 -3.31
C ASP A 9 3.74 4.00 -4.13
N ASP A 10 3.86 5.13 -3.47
CA ASP A 10 4.21 6.45 -4.02
C ASP A 10 3.20 7.00 -5.04
N ASN A 11 1.92 6.66 -4.90
CA ASN A 11 0.89 7.10 -5.83
C ASN A 11 0.33 8.47 -5.47
N VAL A 12 0.46 9.43 -6.38
CA VAL A 12 -0.22 10.73 -6.36
C VAL A 12 -0.29 11.36 -7.75
N ARG A 13 0.76 11.19 -8.57
CA ARG A 13 0.91 11.89 -9.85
C ARG A 13 -0.23 11.61 -10.83
N PHE A 14 -0.65 10.36 -10.97
CA PHE A 14 -1.68 10.00 -11.93
C PHE A 14 -3.06 10.58 -11.58
N PHE A 15 -3.33 10.88 -10.30
CA PHE A 15 -4.56 11.56 -9.89
C PHE A 15 -4.63 12.99 -10.43
N LYS A 16 -3.50 13.71 -10.41
CA LYS A 16 -3.39 15.02 -11.06
C LYS A 16 -3.74 14.91 -12.53
N GLU A 17 -3.12 13.97 -13.25
CA GLU A 17 -3.35 13.79 -14.69
C GLU A 17 -4.79 13.42 -15.01
N ILE A 18 -5.46 12.61 -14.17
CA ILE A 18 -6.88 12.28 -14.33
C ILE A 18 -7.76 13.51 -14.10
N THR A 19 -7.41 14.35 -13.12
CA THR A 19 -8.17 15.57 -12.81
C THR A 19 -8.05 16.61 -13.91
N GLU A 20 -6.84 16.80 -14.47
CA GLU A 20 -6.57 17.80 -15.50
C GLU A 20 -7.05 17.39 -16.89
N ARG A 21 -7.14 16.09 -17.17
CA ARG A 21 -7.61 15.56 -18.44
C ARG A 21 -9.02 15.02 -18.31
N ASP A 22 -9.93 15.52 -19.11
CA ASP A 22 -11.33 15.11 -19.07
C ASP A 22 -11.56 13.75 -19.74
N TYR A 23 -11.01 12.69 -19.12
CA TYR A 23 -11.21 11.30 -19.57
C TYR A 23 -12.68 10.89 -19.44
N ALA A 24 -13.16 10.01 -20.31
CA ALA A 24 -14.48 9.37 -20.18
C ALA A 24 -14.45 8.27 -19.09
N SER A 25 -13.28 7.67 -18.83
CA SER A 25 -13.05 6.63 -17.82
C SER A 25 -11.67 6.80 -17.19
N ILE A 26 -11.51 6.43 -15.90
CA ILE A 26 -10.20 6.38 -15.25
C ILE A 26 -9.23 5.44 -15.97
N PHE A 27 -9.75 4.43 -16.66
CA PHE A 27 -8.95 3.46 -17.41
C PHE A 27 -8.50 3.95 -18.79
N GLU A 28 -8.85 5.15 -19.20
CA GLU A 28 -8.18 5.82 -20.33
C GLU A 28 -6.78 6.32 -19.93
N HIS A 29 -6.55 6.50 -18.64
CA HIS A 29 -5.22 6.81 -18.15
C HIS A 29 -4.29 5.57 -18.30
N PRO A 30 -3.13 5.68 -18.99
CA PRO A 30 -2.28 4.53 -19.35
C PRO A 30 -1.87 3.67 -18.15
N TYR A 31 -1.60 4.31 -17.00
CA TYR A 31 -1.22 3.63 -15.77
C TYR A 31 -2.33 2.73 -15.24
N LEU A 32 -3.55 3.22 -15.11
CA LEU A 32 -4.69 2.43 -14.65
C LEU A 32 -5.16 1.43 -15.71
N ASN A 33 -5.04 1.76 -16.99
CA ASN A 33 -5.32 0.82 -18.10
C ASN A 33 -4.44 -0.42 -18.02
N MET A 34 -3.17 -0.26 -17.69
CA MET A 34 -2.26 -1.40 -17.52
C MET A 34 -2.78 -2.37 -16.47
N TYR A 35 -3.18 -1.89 -15.30
CA TYR A 35 -3.73 -2.74 -14.23
C TYR A 35 -5.08 -3.34 -14.58
N LYS A 36 -5.95 -2.58 -15.26
CA LYS A 36 -7.23 -3.10 -15.76
C LYS A 36 -7.04 -4.29 -16.69
N ARG A 37 -6.11 -4.19 -17.63
CA ARG A 37 -5.77 -5.28 -18.55
C ARG A 37 -5.19 -6.51 -17.82
N LEU A 38 -4.38 -6.30 -16.78
CA LEU A 38 -3.85 -7.38 -15.97
C LEU A 38 -4.95 -8.04 -15.12
N HIS A 39 -5.88 -7.24 -14.59
CA HIS A 39 -7.06 -7.77 -13.92
C HIS A 39 -7.92 -8.61 -14.87
N ASP A 40 -8.29 -8.06 -16.01
CA ASP A 40 -9.17 -8.74 -16.98
C ASP A 40 -8.56 -10.06 -17.49
N LYS A 41 -7.25 -10.10 -17.67
CA LYS A 41 -6.58 -11.27 -18.19
C LYS A 41 -6.19 -12.30 -17.16
N TYR A 42 -5.82 -11.86 -15.95
CA TYR A 42 -5.22 -12.73 -14.93
C TYR A 42 -5.92 -12.70 -13.58
N GLY A 43 -6.96 -11.88 -13.42
CA GLY A 43 -7.63 -11.68 -12.15
C GLY A 43 -6.79 -10.95 -11.10
N LEU A 44 -5.85 -10.08 -11.54
CA LEU A 44 -5.01 -9.30 -10.62
C LEU A 44 -5.88 -8.49 -9.67
N LYS A 45 -5.55 -8.57 -8.38
CA LYS A 45 -6.05 -7.64 -7.37
C LYS A 45 -4.89 -6.77 -6.92
N ILE A 46 -5.11 -5.46 -6.83
CA ILE A 46 -4.07 -4.48 -6.56
C ILE A 46 -4.52 -3.45 -5.55
N GLN A 47 -3.58 -2.97 -4.76
CA GLN A 47 -3.76 -1.81 -3.91
C GLN A 47 -2.74 -0.74 -4.26
N LEU A 48 -3.20 0.49 -4.40
CA LEU A 48 -2.38 1.67 -4.61
C LEU A 48 -2.28 2.45 -3.29
N ASN A 49 -1.07 2.60 -2.76
CA ASN A 49 -0.80 3.35 -1.54
C ASN A 49 -0.43 4.80 -1.90
N LEU A 50 -1.12 5.76 -1.29
CA LEU A 50 -1.19 7.13 -1.75
C LEU A 50 -0.38 8.08 -0.88
N PHE A 51 0.33 9.02 -1.51
CA PHE A 51 0.67 10.28 -0.89
C PHE A 51 -0.53 11.23 -0.90
N TYR A 52 -0.66 12.04 0.17
CA TYR A 52 -1.67 13.07 0.23
C TYR A 52 -1.40 14.22 -0.75
N GLU A 53 -0.12 14.59 -0.88
CA GLU A 53 0.28 15.73 -1.70
C GLU A 53 1.64 15.54 -2.36
N MET A 54 1.86 16.34 -3.41
CA MET A 54 3.14 16.60 -4.05
C MET A 54 3.23 18.09 -4.40
N PRO A 55 4.39 18.66 -4.80
CA PRO A 55 4.55 20.10 -5.00
C PRO A 55 3.54 20.79 -5.93
N SER A 56 2.86 20.06 -6.78
CA SER A 56 1.94 20.60 -7.78
C SER A 56 0.54 19.99 -7.74
N PHE A 57 0.18 19.25 -6.68
CA PHE A 57 -1.13 18.63 -6.55
C PHE A 57 -1.36 18.10 -5.13
N ASN A 58 -2.61 18.24 -4.68
CA ASN A 58 -3.09 17.70 -3.43
C ASN A 58 -4.34 16.84 -3.70
N LEU A 59 -4.55 15.76 -2.94
CA LEU A 59 -5.70 14.88 -3.14
C LEU A 59 -7.05 15.60 -3.00
N THR A 60 -7.12 16.73 -2.29
CA THR A 60 -8.34 17.56 -2.23
C THR A 60 -8.77 18.11 -3.60
N GLU A 61 -7.82 18.21 -4.55
CA GLU A 61 -8.07 18.66 -5.92
C GLU A 61 -8.60 17.54 -6.82
N MET A 62 -8.53 16.26 -6.37
CA MET A 62 -9.00 15.13 -7.16
C MET A 62 -10.50 15.25 -7.43
N THR A 63 -10.88 15.13 -8.70
CA THR A 63 -12.29 15.12 -9.11
C THR A 63 -13.02 13.90 -8.57
N ASP A 64 -14.28 14.05 -8.20
CA ASP A 64 -15.19 12.97 -7.82
C ASP A 64 -16.01 12.41 -8.99
N LYS A 65 -15.79 12.93 -10.21
CA LYS A 65 -16.45 12.52 -11.45
C LYS A 65 -16.51 10.99 -11.63
N TYR A 66 -15.50 10.29 -11.15
CA TYR A 66 -15.32 8.86 -11.35
C TYR A 66 -15.65 8.01 -10.11
N ALA A 67 -16.33 8.58 -9.12
CA ALA A 67 -16.61 7.89 -7.84
C ALA A 67 -17.28 6.52 -8.05
N GLU A 68 -18.27 6.45 -8.96
CA GLU A 68 -18.95 5.21 -9.29
C GLU A 68 -18.02 4.20 -9.96
N GLU A 69 -17.10 4.64 -10.81
CA GLU A 69 -16.15 3.75 -11.48
C GLU A 69 -15.12 3.15 -10.49
N TRP A 70 -14.67 3.94 -9.52
CA TRP A 70 -13.87 3.42 -8.40
C TRP A 70 -14.66 2.40 -7.59
N ARG A 71 -15.93 2.69 -7.28
CA ARG A 71 -16.79 1.82 -6.48
C ARG A 71 -17.00 0.45 -7.13
N ILE A 72 -17.36 0.41 -8.41
CA ILE A 72 -17.63 -0.86 -9.11
C ILE A 72 -16.39 -1.70 -9.36
N ASN A 73 -15.19 -1.11 -9.29
CA ASN A 73 -13.91 -1.81 -9.41
C ASN A 73 -13.25 -2.09 -8.05
N SER A 74 -13.90 -1.79 -6.94
CA SER A 74 -13.32 -1.86 -5.60
C SER A 74 -13.04 -3.28 -5.10
N ASP A 75 -13.55 -4.31 -5.73
CA ASP A 75 -13.25 -5.71 -5.39
C ASP A 75 -11.84 -6.15 -5.80
N TRP A 76 -11.22 -5.43 -6.75
CA TRP A 76 -9.88 -5.72 -7.24
C TRP A 76 -8.90 -4.54 -7.19
N LEU A 77 -9.39 -3.29 -7.10
CA LEU A 77 -8.59 -2.06 -7.06
C LEU A 77 -8.88 -1.29 -5.78
N LYS A 78 -7.93 -1.29 -4.85
CA LYS A 78 -8.01 -0.57 -3.58
C LYS A 78 -7.06 0.60 -3.55
N LEU A 79 -7.44 1.61 -2.78
CA LEU A 79 -6.62 2.79 -2.46
C LEU A 79 -6.37 2.82 -0.97
N SER A 80 -5.18 3.18 -0.54
CA SER A 80 -4.85 3.25 0.88
C SER A 80 -3.83 4.35 1.18
N PHE A 81 -3.65 4.64 2.45
CA PHE A 81 -2.66 5.58 2.94
C PHE A 81 -1.23 5.08 2.68
N HIS A 82 -0.31 5.94 2.30
CA HIS A 82 1.12 5.69 2.28
C HIS A 82 1.88 6.68 3.17
N SER A 83 1.68 7.96 2.89
CA SER A 83 2.25 9.08 3.64
C SER A 83 1.56 10.37 3.25
N LYS A 84 1.84 11.44 4.00
CA LYS A 84 1.47 12.80 3.56
C LYS A 84 2.21 13.18 2.28
N LEU A 85 3.53 13.00 2.27
CA LEU A 85 4.40 13.34 1.15
C LEU A 85 5.68 12.48 1.18
N GLU A 86 6.47 12.56 0.10
CA GLU A 86 7.69 11.78 -0.03
C GLU A 86 8.80 12.22 0.95
N ASN A 87 8.90 13.51 1.25
CA ASN A 87 9.91 14.09 2.13
C ASN A 87 9.31 15.21 3.02
N PRO A 88 9.76 15.35 4.28
CA PRO A 88 10.76 14.55 5.01
C PRO A 88 10.25 13.13 5.34
N TYR A 89 11.13 12.26 5.85
CA TYR A 89 10.79 10.89 6.28
C TYR A 89 9.85 10.95 7.47
N PRO A 90 8.58 10.65 7.29
CA PRO A 90 7.66 11.22 8.23
C PRO A 90 7.56 10.44 9.53
N TYR A 91 7.38 9.13 9.51
CA TYR A 91 6.73 8.54 10.67
C TYR A 91 7.63 7.79 11.64
N GLN A 92 8.95 7.76 11.39
CA GLN A 92 9.88 7.16 12.35
C GLN A 92 10.10 8.00 13.62
N TYR A 93 9.68 9.28 13.61
CA TYR A 93 9.79 10.21 14.74
C TYR A 93 8.48 10.95 15.03
N SER A 94 7.43 10.68 14.26
CA SER A 94 6.14 11.36 14.39
C SER A 94 5.37 10.88 15.61
N ASP A 95 4.63 11.77 16.20
CA ASP A 95 3.71 11.48 17.27
C ASP A 95 2.36 10.91 16.76
N TYR A 96 1.45 10.63 17.70
CA TYR A 96 0.12 10.12 17.39
C TYR A 96 -0.68 11.08 16.54
N ASP A 97 -0.72 12.37 16.90
CA ASP A 97 -1.61 13.35 16.29
C ASP A 97 -1.23 13.63 14.84
N GLU A 98 0.07 13.68 14.54
CA GLU A 98 0.58 13.85 13.18
C GLU A 98 0.18 12.67 12.30
N VAL A 99 0.48 11.43 12.72
CA VAL A 99 0.16 10.24 11.93
C VAL A 99 -1.35 10.05 11.80
N PHE A 100 -2.11 10.31 12.87
CA PHE A 100 -3.57 10.23 12.85
C PHE A 100 -4.17 11.20 11.84
N THR A 101 -3.72 12.45 11.87
CA THR A 101 -4.21 13.50 10.98
C THR A 101 -3.89 13.21 9.52
N ASP A 102 -2.66 12.83 9.23
CA ASP A 102 -2.21 12.55 7.87
C ASP A 102 -2.93 11.33 7.26
N CYS A 103 -3.05 10.25 8.02
CA CYS A 103 -3.78 9.06 7.60
C CYS A 103 -5.27 9.37 7.37
N LYS A 104 -5.88 10.10 8.30
CA LYS A 104 -7.29 10.51 8.22
C LYS A 104 -7.56 11.38 7.00
N ASN A 105 -6.67 12.32 6.68
CA ASN A 105 -6.80 13.18 5.52
C ASN A 105 -6.80 12.36 4.22
N VAL A 106 -5.85 11.44 4.04
CA VAL A 106 -5.83 10.55 2.87
C VAL A 106 -7.10 9.71 2.80
N HIS A 107 -7.54 9.11 3.89
CA HIS A 107 -8.74 8.29 3.94
C HIS A 107 -10.01 9.10 3.60
N ASN A 108 -10.13 10.31 4.14
CA ASN A 108 -11.27 11.19 3.83
C ASN A 108 -11.33 11.53 2.33
N GLU A 109 -10.18 11.82 1.71
CA GLU A 109 -10.13 12.11 0.29
C GLU A 109 -10.46 10.87 -0.56
N ILE A 110 -9.93 9.70 -0.23
CA ILE A 110 -10.30 8.46 -0.91
C ILE A 110 -11.83 8.24 -0.83
N VAL A 111 -12.42 8.41 0.34
CA VAL A 111 -13.87 8.27 0.53
C VAL A 111 -14.64 9.31 -0.28
N ARG A 112 -14.14 10.53 -0.40
CA ARG A 112 -14.76 11.59 -1.17
C ARG A 112 -14.78 11.30 -2.67
N PHE A 113 -13.62 10.97 -3.26
CA PHE A 113 -13.52 10.85 -4.73
C PHE A 113 -13.70 9.42 -5.24
N ALA A 114 -13.54 8.39 -4.38
CA ALA A 114 -13.57 6.98 -4.81
C ALA A 114 -14.54 6.09 -4.03
N THR A 115 -15.26 6.64 -3.05
CA THR A 115 -16.20 5.99 -2.13
C THR A 115 -15.53 5.11 -1.05
N PRO A 116 -16.25 4.81 0.06
CA PRO A 116 -15.72 3.95 1.13
C PRO A 116 -15.32 2.54 0.67
N ASP A 117 -15.99 2.03 -0.38
CA ASP A 117 -15.73 0.68 -0.90
C ASP A 117 -14.31 0.57 -1.49
N ALA A 118 -13.76 1.66 -2.04
CA ALA A 118 -12.42 1.68 -2.60
C ALA A 118 -11.31 1.73 -1.53
N LEU A 119 -11.64 2.12 -0.28
CA LEU A 119 -10.65 2.25 0.79
C LEU A 119 -10.13 0.88 1.23
N GLY A 120 -8.80 0.69 1.14
CA GLY A 120 -8.08 -0.46 1.65
C GLY A 120 -7.86 -0.37 3.16
N LYS A 121 -7.82 -1.52 3.83
CA LYS A 121 -7.55 -1.64 5.28
C LYS A 121 -6.11 -2.08 5.59
N THR A 122 -5.31 -2.25 4.59
CA THR A 122 -3.89 -2.57 4.71
C THR A 122 -3.08 -1.46 4.07
N THR A 123 -1.81 -1.33 4.46
CA THR A 123 -0.91 -0.40 3.79
C THR A 123 0.56 -0.79 3.95
N THR A 124 1.42 -0.17 3.16
CA THR A 124 2.85 0.02 3.43
C THR A 124 3.03 1.50 3.76
N VAL A 125 3.39 1.81 4.99
CA VAL A 125 3.75 3.19 5.36
C VAL A 125 5.09 3.54 4.75
N HIS A 126 5.25 4.75 4.28
CA HIS A 126 6.48 5.21 3.62
C HIS A 126 7.74 4.86 4.42
N CYS A 127 8.72 4.26 3.75
CA CYS A 127 9.92 3.68 4.35
C CYS A 127 9.68 2.54 5.34
N CYS A 128 8.47 2.00 5.48
CA CYS A 128 8.07 0.94 6.42
C CYS A 128 8.41 1.28 7.88
N ARG A 129 8.25 2.54 8.29
CA ARG A 129 8.58 3.01 9.63
C ARG A 129 7.45 3.81 10.25
N ALA A 130 7.22 3.55 11.54
CA ALA A 130 6.33 4.33 12.39
C ALA A 130 6.75 4.13 13.85
N THR A 131 6.48 5.11 14.71
CA THR A 131 6.58 4.98 16.16
C THR A 131 5.44 4.11 16.70
N GLU A 132 5.50 3.68 17.95
CA GLU A 132 4.37 2.98 18.60
C GLU A 132 3.10 3.85 18.60
N ASP A 133 3.25 5.14 18.86
CA ASP A 133 2.16 6.11 18.78
C ASP A 133 1.59 6.23 17.38
N GLY A 134 2.46 6.24 16.36
CA GLY A 134 2.06 6.21 14.95
C GLY A 134 1.32 4.93 14.57
N LEU A 135 1.74 3.76 15.07
CA LEU A 135 1.04 2.50 14.84
C LEU A 135 -0.36 2.51 15.46
N ARG A 136 -0.49 3.07 16.68
CA ARG A 136 -1.80 3.26 17.34
C ARG A 136 -2.69 4.19 16.51
N ALA A 137 -2.14 5.30 16.02
CA ALA A 137 -2.86 6.26 15.17
C ALA A 137 -3.37 5.64 13.87
N LEU A 138 -2.56 4.82 13.20
CA LEU A 138 -2.96 4.07 12.01
C LEU A 138 -4.12 3.12 12.31
N LYS A 139 -4.02 2.35 13.41
CA LYS A 139 -5.08 1.45 13.86
C LYS A 139 -6.40 2.19 14.12
N ASP A 140 -6.33 3.32 14.83
CA ASP A 140 -7.51 4.12 15.18
C ASP A 140 -8.15 4.76 13.93
N ASN A 141 -7.40 4.91 12.83
CA ASN A 141 -7.91 5.23 11.49
C ASN A 141 -8.40 4.01 10.69
N GLY A 142 -8.44 2.82 11.28
CA GLY A 142 -8.99 1.61 10.65
C GLY A 142 -8.00 0.83 9.79
N VAL A 143 -6.70 1.10 9.88
CA VAL A 143 -5.66 0.25 9.28
C VAL A 143 -5.55 -1.04 10.10
N LEU A 144 -5.74 -2.18 9.45
CA LEU A 144 -5.75 -3.50 10.07
C LEU A 144 -4.51 -4.34 9.71
N GLY A 145 -3.75 -3.93 8.70
CA GLY A 145 -2.55 -4.64 8.28
C GLY A 145 -1.47 -3.73 7.73
N LEU A 146 -0.23 -4.07 8.03
CA LEU A 146 0.96 -3.36 7.59
C LEU A 146 1.91 -4.33 6.88
N LEU A 147 2.35 -3.94 5.68
CA LEU A 147 3.38 -4.64 4.94
C LEU A 147 4.72 -3.93 5.15
N GLY A 148 5.77 -4.72 5.40
CA GLY A 148 7.08 -4.17 5.70
C GLY A 148 8.24 -5.00 5.16
N LEU A 149 9.44 -4.44 5.27
CA LEU A 149 10.70 -5.08 4.88
C LEU A 149 11.40 -5.61 6.13
N TYR A 150 11.66 -6.90 6.14
CA TYR A 150 12.31 -7.61 7.24
C TYR A 150 13.59 -8.26 6.73
N GLY A 151 14.73 -7.68 7.07
CA GLY A 151 16.05 -8.11 6.61
C GLY A 151 16.53 -9.38 7.29
N ASN A 152 17.65 -9.92 6.79
CA ASN A 152 18.39 -11.01 7.42
C ASN A 152 19.51 -10.47 8.32
N GLU A 153 20.28 -11.38 8.93
CA GLU A 153 21.41 -11.01 9.83
C GLU A 153 22.50 -10.17 9.16
N ILE A 154 22.70 -10.34 7.82
CA ILE A 154 23.72 -9.60 7.05
C ILE A 154 23.24 -8.17 6.76
N LYS A 155 21.94 -7.97 6.55
CA LYS A 155 21.30 -6.68 6.36
C LYS A 155 20.09 -6.57 7.27
N PRO A 156 20.31 -6.40 8.58
CA PRO A 156 19.22 -6.33 9.53
C PRO A 156 18.35 -5.12 9.20
N ARG A 157 17.08 -5.37 8.95
CA ARG A 157 16.09 -4.35 8.74
C ARG A 157 14.80 -4.80 9.39
N SER A 158 14.37 -4.07 10.37
CA SER A 158 13.13 -4.29 11.08
C SER A 158 12.18 -3.14 10.72
N SER A 159 11.00 -3.48 10.26
CA SER A 159 9.93 -2.52 10.01
C SER A 159 9.04 -2.42 11.24
N TYR A 160 8.48 -1.23 11.46
CA TYR A 160 7.47 -0.99 12.50
C TYR A 160 7.88 -1.42 13.93
N GLN A 161 9.17 -1.32 14.27
CA GLN A 161 9.72 -1.65 15.60
C GLN A 161 9.42 -3.10 16.06
N SER A 162 9.31 -4.04 15.14
CA SER A 162 9.15 -5.45 15.44
C SER A 162 10.35 -6.02 16.21
N THR A 163 10.08 -7.03 17.01
CA THR A 163 11.10 -7.82 17.71
C THR A 163 11.83 -8.76 16.73
N ARG A 164 12.97 -9.30 17.17
CA ARG A 164 13.71 -10.28 16.38
C ARG A 164 12.87 -11.53 16.04
N ASP A 165 12.12 -12.04 17.02
CA ASP A 165 11.29 -13.23 16.83
C ASP A 165 10.14 -12.98 15.84
N GLU A 166 9.52 -11.79 15.91
CA GLU A 166 8.52 -11.35 14.94
C GLU A 166 9.11 -11.22 13.54
N ASP A 167 10.29 -10.63 13.40
CA ASP A 167 11.00 -10.53 12.12
C ASP A 167 11.29 -11.90 11.52
N GLU A 168 11.72 -12.86 12.34
CA GLU A 168 11.99 -14.23 11.89
C GLU A 168 10.71 -14.95 11.45
N ALA A 169 9.60 -14.76 12.17
CA ALA A 169 8.31 -15.33 11.79
C ALA A 169 7.81 -14.75 10.45
N ILE A 170 7.87 -13.42 10.29
CA ILE A 170 7.46 -12.75 9.06
C ILE A 170 8.33 -13.18 7.87
N ARG A 171 9.64 -13.33 8.05
CA ARG A 171 10.54 -13.82 6.99
C ARG A 171 10.24 -15.25 6.56
N ARG A 172 9.67 -16.08 7.43
CA ARG A 172 9.16 -17.42 7.07
C ARG A 172 7.84 -17.37 6.33
N GLY A 173 7.23 -16.17 6.16
CA GLY A 173 5.94 -15.96 5.50
C GLY A 173 4.76 -16.05 6.45
N GLU A 174 4.99 -15.95 7.76
CA GLU A 174 3.92 -15.92 8.76
C GLU A 174 3.37 -14.50 8.88
N ILE A 175 2.09 -14.37 9.20
CA ILE A 175 1.47 -13.10 9.60
C ILE A 175 1.55 -13.00 11.12
N VAL A 176 2.17 -11.93 11.60
CA VAL A 176 2.27 -11.64 13.04
C VAL A 176 1.19 -10.63 13.41
N TYR A 177 0.51 -10.90 14.52
CA TYR A 177 -0.52 -9.99 15.05
C TYR A 177 -0.01 -9.34 16.33
N ASN A 178 0.05 -8.03 16.33
CA ASN A 178 0.45 -7.25 17.48
C ASN A 178 -0.45 -6.00 17.61
N ASN A 179 -0.95 -5.72 18.80
CA ASN A 179 -1.82 -4.57 19.13
C ASN A 179 -3.02 -4.39 18.19
N GLY A 180 -3.53 -5.49 17.60
CA GLY A 180 -4.69 -5.49 16.71
C GLY A 180 -4.37 -5.08 15.25
N ILE A 181 -3.10 -5.08 14.88
CA ILE A 181 -2.61 -4.94 13.50
C ILE A 181 -1.95 -6.25 13.09
N ALA A 182 -2.20 -6.67 11.84
CA ALA A 182 -1.51 -7.77 11.19
C ALA A 182 -0.25 -7.26 10.48
N TYR A 183 0.89 -7.89 10.69
CA TYR A 183 2.16 -7.55 10.03
C TYR A 183 2.56 -8.64 9.08
N GLY A 184 2.86 -8.26 7.83
CA GLY A 184 3.32 -9.16 6.78
C GLY A 184 4.58 -8.66 6.08
N GLY A 185 5.35 -9.58 5.51
CA GLY A 185 6.57 -9.27 4.77
C GLY A 185 6.30 -8.90 3.31
N ILE A 186 7.09 -7.99 2.78
CA ILE A 186 7.23 -7.75 1.34
C ILE A 186 8.29 -8.73 0.83
N ASP A 187 7.88 -9.69 0.03
CA ASP A 187 8.78 -10.72 -0.51
C ASP A 187 9.63 -10.20 -1.67
N ILE A 188 9.05 -9.40 -2.58
CA ILE A 188 9.72 -8.91 -3.78
C ILE A 188 9.38 -7.45 -4.03
N ILE A 189 10.41 -6.63 -4.25
CA ILE A 189 10.27 -5.25 -4.74
C ILE A 189 10.58 -5.26 -6.24
N LEU A 190 9.53 -5.26 -7.08
CA LEU A 190 9.68 -5.50 -8.52
C LEU A 190 10.58 -4.48 -9.23
N ASN A 191 10.56 -3.21 -8.82
CA ASN A 191 11.39 -2.17 -9.44
C ASN A 191 12.85 -2.16 -8.96
N ALA A 192 13.22 -3.04 -8.02
CA ALA A 192 14.59 -3.17 -7.53
C ALA A 192 15.41 -4.26 -8.23
N PHE A 193 14.79 -5.05 -9.11
CA PHE A 193 15.40 -6.25 -9.69
C PHE A 193 15.16 -6.32 -11.21
N SER A 194 16.06 -7.00 -11.93
CA SER A 194 15.83 -7.39 -13.32
C SER A 194 14.71 -8.42 -13.44
N LYS A 195 14.18 -8.59 -14.65
CA LYS A 195 13.15 -9.59 -14.92
C LYS A 195 13.59 -11.00 -14.56
N GLU A 196 14.82 -11.34 -14.85
CA GLU A 196 15.42 -12.65 -14.58
C GLU A 196 15.52 -12.92 -13.09
N GLU A 197 15.94 -11.92 -12.30
CA GLU A 197 15.98 -12.01 -10.84
C GLU A 197 14.58 -12.12 -10.22
N ILE A 198 13.60 -11.37 -10.73
CA ILE A 198 12.20 -11.49 -10.29
C ILE A 198 11.67 -12.89 -10.53
N LEU A 199 11.90 -13.46 -11.71
CA LEU A 199 11.45 -14.81 -12.03
C LEU A 199 12.10 -15.86 -11.12
N ALA A 200 13.40 -15.74 -10.84
CA ALA A 200 14.11 -16.64 -9.92
C ALA A 200 13.54 -16.55 -8.49
N GLN A 201 13.25 -15.34 -7.99
CA GLN A 201 12.63 -15.14 -6.68
C GLN A 201 11.22 -15.73 -6.63
N LEU A 202 10.40 -15.54 -7.66
CA LEU A 202 9.05 -16.13 -7.76
C LEU A 202 9.08 -17.66 -7.75
N GLU A 203 10.04 -18.30 -8.42
CA GLU A 203 10.22 -19.75 -8.34
C GLU A 203 10.58 -20.19 -6.91
N GLY A 204 11.45 -19.46 -6.23
CA GLY A 204 11.78 -19.71 -4.82
C GLY A 204 10.56 -19.61 -3.90
N LEU A 205 9.66 -18.65 -4.13
CA LEU A 205 8.43 -18.47 -3.36
C LEU A 205 7.41 -19.60 -3.63
N LYS A 206 7.39 -20.20 -4.80
CA LYS A 206 6.51 -21.34 -5.11
C LYS A 206 6.80 -22.55 -4.21
N SER A 207 8.03 -22.72 -3.77
CA SER A 207 8.44 -23.84 -2.90
C SER A 207 8.11 -23.61 -1.42
N ARG A 208 7.80 -22.36 -0.99
CA ARG A 208 7.41 -22.10 0.39
C ARG A 208 6.04 -22.70 0.70
N ASP A 209 5.95 -23.36 1.83
CA ASP A 209 4.67 -23.84 2.35
C ASP A 209 3.87 -22.65 2.91
N LEU A 210 2.86 -22.19 2.14
CA LEU A 210 1.94 -21.12 2.53
C LEU A 210 0.64 -21.67 3.14
N SER A 211 0.62 -22.93 3.60
CA SER A 211 -0.56 -23.55 4.21
C SER A 211 -0.97 -22.95 5.55
N ARG A 212 -0.17 -22.00 6.08
CA ARG A 212 -0.38 -21.32 7.37
C ARG A 212 -0.89 -19.87 7.25
N LEU A 213 -1.32 -19.45 6.05
CA LEU A 213 -1.96 -18.14 5.82
C LEU A 213 -3.48 -18.23 5.95
#